data_3c3d2a0c8f7375a646aa8c3a02d6599e
#
_entry.id   3c3d2a0c8f7375a646aa8c3a02d6599e
#
_cell.length_a   1.000
_cell.length_b   1.000
_cell.length_c   1.000
_cell.angle_alpha   90.00
_cell.angle_beta   90.00
_cell.angle_gamma   90.00
#
_symmetry.space_group_name_H-M   'P 1'
#
loop_
_entity.id
_entity.type
_entity.pdbx_description
1 polymer ?
#
loop_
_entity_poly.entity_id
_entity_poly.type
_entity_poly.pdbx_seq_one_letter_code
_entity_poly.pdbx_strand_id
1 'polypeptide(L)'
;LLASSAASDVYKRQGNNGPIDPNGATKAAHFFQLCDQVNRPIIFLHNTTGYMVGTQYEHAGMIKHGAKMIQAVMNVNVPKIALYIGASFGAGNYGMCGYSYNPDFLLTWPNAQTGVMGGQQAAKTMEHVLRNSAARKGKEIDEDSFSTQIKGIQEHFDSQSDAFITSGRLIDHGMIDPRDTRKVLG
;
A
#
# COMPACT_ATOMS: atom_id res chain seq x y z
N LEU A 1 4.10 11.70 2.72
CA LEU A 1 4.02 11.11 4.07
C LEU A 1 3.72 12.20 5.10
N LEU A 2 2.49 12.21 5.60
CA LEU A 2 2.08 13.08 6.69
C LEU A 2 2.30 12.33 8.01
N ALA A 3 3.34 12.69 8.75
CA ALA A 3 3.45 12.34 10.16
C ALA A 3 2.78 13.45 10.94
N SER A 4 1.65 13.19 11.56
CA SER A 4 0.99 14.15 12.44
C SER A 4 1.06 13.67 13.89
N SER A 5 1.56 14.55 14.76
CA SER A 5 1.37 14.42 16.20
C SER A 5 0.10 15.19 16.55
N ALA A 6 -1.07 14.68 16.21
CA ALA A 6 -2.29 15.32 16.66
C ALA A 6 -2.65 14.85 18.06
N ALA A 7 -2.74 15.80 18.95
CA ALA A 7 -3.54 15.89 20.17
C ALA A 7 -3.93 14.64 21.00
N SER A 8 -3.36 13.48 20.77
CA SER A 8 -3.41 12.37 21.70
C SER A 8 -1.98 12.00 22.08
N ASP A 9 -1.60 12.25 23.30
CA ASP A 9 -0.28 11.95 23.86
C ASP A 9 0.07 10.45 23.83
N VAL A 10 -0.87 9.60 23.42
CA VAL A 10 -0.75 8.14 23.52
C VAL A 10 -0.29 7.50 22.20
N TYR A 11 -0.74 8.01 21.02
CA TYR A 11 -0.46 7.38 19.73
C TYR A 11 0.26 8.31 18.76
N LYS A 12 1.22 7.76 18.02
CA LYS A 12 1.85 8.43 16.88
C LYS A 12 1.24 7.88 15.59
N ARG A 13 0.86 8.77 14.68
CA ARG A 13 0.17 8.42 13.42
C ARG A 13 1.10 8.61 12.23
N GLN A 14 1.10 7.61 11.36
CA GLN A 14 1.75 7.65 10.07
C GLN A 14 0.68 7.63 8.98
N GLY A 15 0.44 8.75 8.34
CA GLY A 15 -0.46 8.84 7.19
C GLY A 15 0.32 8.89 5.88
N ASN A 16 -0.22 8.25 4.85
CA ASN A 16 0.29 8.28 3.50
C ASN A 16 -0.84 8.65 2.55
N ASN A 17 -0.54 9.45 1.54
CA ASN A 17 -1.50 9.85 0.51
C ASN A 17 -0.81 9.86 -0.86
N GLY A 18 -0.73 8.69 -1.48
CA GLY A 18 -0.08 8.47 -2.76
C GLY A 18 1.19 7.61 -2.68
N PRO A 19 2.01 7.57 -3.74
CA PRO A 19 3.22 6.77 -3.78
C PRO A 19 4.27 7.25 -2.77
N ILE A 20 5.06 6.32 -2.27
CA ILE A 20 6.15 6.58 -1.33
C ILE A 20 7.41 6.93 -2.13
N ASP A 21 7.96 8.12 -1.93
CA ASP A 21 9.22 8.57 -2.50
C ASP A 21 10.43 8.28 -1.59
N PRO A 22 11.69 8.44 -2.06
CA PRO A 22 12.88 8.18 -1.26
C PRO A 22 12.95 8.99 0.04
N ASN A 23 12.55 10.25 0.02
CA ASN A 23 12.55 11.14 1.19
C ASN A 23 11.45 10.72 2.18
N GLY A 24 10.27 10.41 1.66
CA GLY A 24 9.17 9.88 2.44
C GLY A 24 9.52 8.56 3.15
N ALA A 25 10.17 7.64 2.44
CA ALA A 25 10.64 6.37 3.02
C ALA A 25 11.67 6.60 4.14
N THR A 26 12.63 7.51 3.94
CA THR A 26 13.63 7.86 4.96
C THR A 26 12.99 8.51 6.18
N LYS A 27 12.08 9.46 5.97
CA LYS A 27 11.34 10.12 7.05
C LYS A 27 10.51 9.12 7.87
N ALA A 28 9.85 8.19 7.18
CA ALA A 28 9.06 7.15 7.83
C ALA A 28 9.94 6.21 8.67
N ALA A 29 11.05 5.72 8.11
CA ALA A 29 11.99 4.86 8.83
C ALA A 29 12.48 5.53 10.13
N HIS A 30 12.88 6.80 10.04
CA HIS A 30 13.32 7.57 11.21
C HIS A 30 12.19 7.76 12.24
N PHE A 31 10.98 8.06 11.78
CA PHE A 31 9.82 8.21 12.66
C PHE A 31 9.50 6.92 13.42
N PHE A 32 9.54 5.76 12.77
CA PHE A 32 9.31 4.47 13.44
C PHE A 32 10.33 4.21 14.53
N GLN A 33 11.62 4.45 14.25
CA GLN A 33 12.68 4.31 15.23
C GLN A 33 12.52 5.25 16.42
N LEU A 34 12.11 6.50 16.20
CA LEU A 34 11.82 7.45 17.27
C LEU A 34 10.65 6.97 18.13
N CYS A 35 9.58 6.43 17.54
CA CYS A 35 8.47 5.88 18.31
C CYS A 35 8.92 4.70 19.18
N ASP A 36 9.77 3.83 18.66
CA ASP A 36 10.35 2.70 19.40
C ASP A 36 11.18 3.19 20.58
N GLN A 37 12.10 4.15 20.36
CA GLN A 37 12.95 4.71 21.40
C GLN A 37 12.18 5.34 22.58
N VAL A 38 11.03 5.96 22.27
CA VAL A 38 10.19 6.58 23.31
C VAL A 38 9.02 5.70 23.75
N ASN A 39 9.03 4.44 23.34
CA ASN A 39 8.04 3.43 23.68
C ASN A 39 6.59 3.89 23.39
N ARG A 40 6.34 4.37 22.17
CA ARG A 40 5.02 4.85 21.72
C ARG A 40 4.45 3.96 20.61
N PRO A 41 3.19 3.50 20.74
CA PRO A 41 2.51 2.76 19.68
C PRO A 41 2.43 3.55 18.37
N ILE A 42 2.40 2.82 17.25
CA ILE A 42 2.33 3.41 15.91
C ILE A 42 0.99 3.02 15.25
N ILE A 43 0.28 4.01 14.73
CA ILE A 43 -0.88 3.79 13.86
C ILE A 43 -0.48 4.11 12.43
N PHE A 44 -0.61 3.12 11.55
CA PHE A 44 -0.33 3.22 10.11
C PHE A 44 -1.65 3.46 9.36
N LEU A 45 -1.80 4.63 8.75
CA LEU A 45 -2.95 4.97 7.91
C LEU A 45 -2.57 4.74 6.45
N HIS A 46 -3.08 3.69 5.83
CA HIS A 46 -2.74 3.32 4.47
C HIS A 46 -3.58 4.05 3.44
N ASN A 47 -2.92 4.79 2.56
CA ASN A 47 -3.46 5.28 1.30
C ASN A 47 -2.33 5.41 0.28
N THR A 48 -1.77 4.27 -0.15
CA THR A 48 -0.62 4.24 -1.06
C THR A 48 -0.82 3.23 -2.19
N THR A 49 -0.39 3.63 -3.39
CA THR A 49 -0.34 2.75 -4.56
C THR A 49 0.98 1.98 -4.69
N GLY A 50 1.96 2.26 -3.80
CA GLY A 50 3.28 1.61 -3.82
C GLY A 50 4.42 2.60 -3.63
N TYR A 51 5.63 2.15 -3.89
CA TYR A 51 6.80 3.03 -3.99
C TYR A 51 6.87 3.67 -5.38
N MET A 52 7.49 4.86 -5.45
CA MET A 52 7.77 5.53 -6.72
C MET A 52 8.68 4.67 -7.58
N VAL A 53 8.36 4.59 -8.87
CA VAL A 53 9.12 3.87 -9.90
C VAL A 53 9.59 4.81 -10.99
N GLY A 54 10.65 4.42 -11.69
CA GLY A 54 11.22 5.17 -12.80
C GLY A 54 12.68 5.57 -12.55
N THR A 55 13.42 5.80 -13.63
CA THR A 55 14.88 6.03 -13.62
C THR A 55 15.32 7.10 -12.63
N GLN A 56 14.56 8.19 -12.52
CA GLN A 56 14.85 9.28 -11.58
C GLN A 56 14.84 8.79 -10.12
N TYR A 57 13.85 8.00 -9.75
CA TYR A 57 13.71 7.49 -8.37
C TYR A 57 14.68 6.35 -8.08
N GLU A 58 14.97 5.52 -9.08
CA GLU A 58 16.01 4.49 -8.99
C GLU A 58 17.40 5.12 -8.73
N HIS A 59 17.76 6.16 -9.49
CA HIS A 59 19.00 6.91 -9.27
C HIS A 59 19.03 7.63 -7.92
N ALA A 60 17.89 8.10 -7.43
CA ALA A 60 17.76 8.69 -6.09
C ALA A 60 17.83 7.65 -4.96
N GLY A 61 18.01 6.37 -5.29
CA GLY A 61 18.18 5.30 -4.31
C GLY A 61 16.88 4.77 -3.70
N MET A 62 15.77 4.78 -4.44
CA MET A 62 14.46 4.33 -3.94
C MET A 62 14.52 2.95 -3.28
N ILE A 63 15.25 2.01 -3.88
CA ILE A 63 15.40 0.65 -3.32
C ILE A 63 16.06 0.70 -1.95
N LYS A 64 17.14 1.48 -1.79
CA LYS A 64 17.85 1.61 -0.50
C LYS A 64 16.98 2.26 0.58
N HIS A 65 16.29 3.34 0.22
CA HIS A 65 15.42 4.07 1.16
C HIS A 65 14.17 3.26 1.53
N GLY A 66 13.56 2.59 0.55
CA GLY A 66 12.44 1.68 0.79
C GLY A 66 12.81 0.49 1.67
N ALA A 67 13.98 -0.13 1.41
CA ALA A 67 14.49 -1.22 2.25
C ALA A 67 14.70 -0.78 3.71
N LYS A 68 15.25 0.42 3.95
CA LYS A 68 15.40 0.97 5.30
C LYS A 68 14.06 1.17 6.01
N MET A 69 13.05 1.65 5.28
CA MET A 69 11.69 1.79 5.81
C MET A 69 11.12 0.45 6.25
N ILE A 70 11.23 -0.57 5.39
CA ILE A 70 10.78 -1.93 5.69
C ILE A 70 11.55 -2.52 6.89
N GLN A 71 12.87 -2.37 6.93
CA GLN A 71 13.68 -2.82 8.06
C GLN A 71 13.25 -2.15 9.37
N ALA A 72 12.97 -0.85 9.35
CA ALA A 72 12.50 -0.14 10.53
C ALA A 72 11.16 -0.70 11.01
N VAL A 73 10.17 -0.88 10.12
CA VAL A 73 8.87 -1.48 10.47
C VAL A 73 9.02 -2.85 11.13
N MET A 74 9.95 -3.67 10.62
CA MET A 74 10.16 -5.03 11.15
C MET A 74 10.85 -5.06 12.50
N ASN A 75 11.71 -4.08 12.80
CA ASN A 75 12.56 -4.11 14.00
C ASN A 75 12.01 -3.29 15.17
N VAL A 76 10.99 -2.45 14.96
CA VAL A 76 10.34 -1.76 16.08
C VAL A 76 9.50 -2.73 16.90
N ASN A 77 9.59 -2.62 18.22
CA ASN A 77 8.95 -3.51 19.18
C ASN A 77 7.65 -2.94 19.77
N VAL A 78 7.38 -1.66 19.51
CA VAL A 78 6.14 -1.02 19.99
C VAL A 78 4.91 -1.55 19.25
N PRO A 79 3.73 -1.53 19.88
CA PRO A 79 2.49 -1.94 19.25
C PRO A 79 2.24 -1.22 17.91
N LYS A 80 1.80 -1.98 16.91
CA LYS A 80 1.55 -1.53 15.54
C LYS A 80 0.11 -1.80 15.17
N ILE A 81 -0.61 -0.74 14.86
CA ILE A 81 -2.00 -0.83 14.36
C ILE A 81 -2.02 -0.32 12.93
N ALA A 82 -2.44 -1.15 12.00
CA ALA A 82 -2.61 -0.78 10.60
C ALA A 82 -4.10 -0.54 10.29
N LEU A 83 -4.38 0.51 9.53
CA LEU A 83 -5.73 0.85 9.09
C LEU A 83 -5.72 1.17 7.60
N TYR A 84 -6.39 0.35 6.81
CA TYR A 84 -6.60 0.59 5.39
C TYR A 84 -7.73 1.61 5.22
N ILE A 85 -7.37 2.87 4.96
CA ILE A 85 -8.32 3.99 4.76
C ILE A 85 -8.60 4.27 3.28
N GLY A 86 -7.80 3.69 2.41
CA GLY A 86 -7.86 3.82 0.95
C GLY A 86 -6.99 2.74 0.30
N ALA A 87 -6.21 3.11 -0.70
CA ALA A 87 -5.33 2.19 -1.40
C ALA A 87 -4.20 1.62 -0.52
N SER A 88 -3.91 0.34 -0.64
CA SER A 88 -2.77 -0.31 0.00
C SER A 88 -2.21 -1.42 -0.89
N PHE A 89 -1.31 -1.07 -1.82
CA PHE A 89 -0.86 -1.98 -2.85
C PHE A 89 0.64 -2.33 -2.75
N GLY A 90 0.96 -3.56 -3.14
CA GLY A 90 2.30 -4.04 -3.40
C GLY A 90 3.30 -3.80 -2.26
N ALA A 91 4.52 -3.39 -2.60
CA ALA A 91 5.57 -3.12 -1.61
C ALA A 91 5.26 -1.90 -0.71
N GLY A 92 4.36 -0.99 -1.11
CA GLY A 92 3.86 0.08 -0.26
C GLY A 92 3.09 -0.44 0.95
N ASN A 93 2.32 -1.51 0.78
CA ASN A 93 1.66 -2.22 1.88
C ASN A 93 2.70 -2.73 2.90
N TYR A 94 3.82 -3.27 2.44
CA TYR A 94 4.90 -3.74 3.31
C TYR A 94 5.52 -2.59 4.13
N GLY A 95 5.89 -1.51 3.48
CA GLY A 95 6.48 -0.34 4.15
C GLY A 95 5.57 0.31 5.18
N MET A 96 4.28 0.14 5.05
CA MET A 96 3.24 0.66 5.95
C MET A 96 2.73 -0.37 6.97
N CYS A 97 3.47 -1.46 7.22
CA CYS A 97 3.07 -2.50 8.18
C CYS A 97 1.73 -3.18 7.81
N GLY A 98 1.58 -3.61 6.56
CA GLY A 98 0.40 -4.36 6.14
C GLY A 98 0.39 -5.79 6.65
N TYR A 99 -0.56 -6.59 6.17
CA TYR A 99 -0.85 -7.95 6.64
C TYR A 99 0.38 -8.83 6.85
N SER A 100 1.31 -8.84 5.89
CA SER A 100 2.51 -9.68 5.93
C SER A 100 3.51 -9.31 7.04
N TYR A 101 3.36 -8.14 7.66
CA TYR A 101 4.22 -7.65 8.74
C TYR A 101 3.58 -7.78 10.12
N ASN A 102 2.49 -8.53 10.19
CA ASN A 102 1.83 -8.96 11.41
C ASN A 102 1.64 -7.82 12.43
N PRO A 103 0.91 -6.74 12.06
CA PRO A 103 0.53 -5.72 13.02
C PRO A 103 -0.34 -6.33 14.11
N ASP A 104 -0.35 -5.75 15.30
CA ASP A 104 -1.21 -6.21 16.41
C ASP A 104 -2.69 -6.15 16.04
N PHE A 105 -3.07 -5.10 15.30
CA PHE A 105 -4.38 -5.00 14.66
C PHE A 105 -4.25 -4.46 13.25
N LEU A 106 -4.99 -5.04 12.32
CA LEU A 106 -5.18 -4.55 10.98
C LEU A 106 -6.67 -4.42 10.71
N LEU A 107 -7.13 -3.19 10.51
CA LEU A 107 -8.53 -2.87 10.28
C LEU A 107 -8.70 -2.24 8.91
N THR A 108 -9.88 -2.38 8.33
CA THR A 108 -10.16 -1.93 6.96
C THR A 108 -11.41 -1.06 6.92
N TRP A 109 -11.38 0.06 6.21
CA TRP A 109 -12.58 0.82 5.86
C TRP A 109 -13.25 0.21 4.63
N PRO A 110 -14.60 0.32 4.50
CA PRO A 110 -15.33 -0.28 3.38
C PRO A 110 -14.92 0.19 1.98
N ASN A 111 -14.32 1.38 1.87
CA ASN A 111 -13.83 1.96 0.63
C ASN A 111 -12.35 1.62 0.32
N ALA A 112 -11.70 0.87 1.18
CA ALA A 112 -10.30 0.52 0.99
C ALA A 112 -10.12 -0.52 -0.12
N GLN A 113 -8.95 -0.51 -0.72
CA GLN A 113 -8.55 -1.47 -1.74
C GLN A 113 -7.14 -1.99 -1.42
N THR A 114 -6.94 -3.30 -1.48
CA THR A 114 -5.62 -3.89 -1.28
C THR A 114 -5.36 -5.03 -2.27
N GLY A 115 -4.10 -5.18 -2.66
CA GLY A 115 -3.69 -6.20 -3.60
C GLY A 115 -2.24 -6.02 -4.03
N VAL A 116 -1.83 -6.78 -5.05
CA VAL A 116 -0.46 -6.68 -5.60
C VAL A 116 -0.28 -5.35 -6.31
N MET A 117 -1.28 -4.93 -7.11
CA MET A 117 -1.32 -3.64 -7.80
C MET A 117 -2.76 -3.28 -8.14
N GLY A 118 -3.04 -1.99 -8.36
CA GLY A 118 -4.35 -1.54 -8.80
C GLY A 118 -4.67 -2.00 -10.23
N GLY A 119 -5.96 -2.20 -10.55
CA GLY A 119 -6.40 -2.75 -11.84
C GLY A 119 -5.92 -1.94 -13.03
N GLN A 120 -5.93 -0.61 -12.95
CA GLN A 120 -5.41 0.24 -14.02
C GLN A 120 -3.92 0.04 -14.29
N GLN A 121 -3.11 -0.16 -13.25
CA GLN A 121 -1.68 -0.43 -13.39
C GLN A 121 -1.45 -1.83 -13.97
N ALA A 122 -2.21 -2.83 -13.51
CA ALA A 122 -2.17 -4.18 -14.05
C ALA A 122 -2.53 -4.21 -15.55
N ALA A 123 -3.61 -3.53 -15.92
CA ALA A 123 -4.05 -3.40 -17.31
C ALA A 123 -2.96 -2.79 -18.20
N LYS A 124 -2.37 -1.64 -17.81
CA LYS A 124 -1.29 -0.99 -18.56
C LYS A 124 -0.05 -1.86 -18.69
N THR A 125 0.32 -2.57 -17.63
CA THR A 125 1.48 -3.48 -17.66
C THR A 125 1.23 -4.64 -18.63
N MET A 126 0.06 -5.26 -18.54
CA MET A 126 -0.31 -6.36 -19.43
C MET A 126 -0.46 -5.91 -20.89
N GLU A 127 -1.01 -4.72 -21.12
CA GLU A 127 -1.06 -4.13 -22.45
C GLU A 127 0.33 -4.04 -23.07
N HIS A 128 1.29 -3.49 -22.35
CA HIS A 128 2.66 -3.37 -22.82
C HIS A 128 3.31 -4.74 -23.13
N VAL A 129 3.14 -5.71 -22.23
CA VAL A 129 3.65 -7.07 -22.40
C VAL A 129 3.04 -7.76 -23.64
N LEU A 130 1.72 -7.66 -23.79
CA LEU A 130 1.01 -8.31 -24.88
C LEU A 130 1.35 -7.66 -26.23
N ARG A 131 1.43 -6.33 -26.33
CA ARG A 131 1.84 -5.62 -27.55
C ARG A 131 3.26 -6.00 -27.96
N ASN A 132 4.19 -6.03 -27.01
CA ASN A 132 5.58 -6.46 -27.27
C ASN A 132 5.67 -7.92 -27.73
N SER A 133 4.85 -8.79 -27.13
CA SER A 133 4.79 -10.21 -27.53
C SER A 133 4.22 -10.38 -28.96
N ALA A 134 3.17 -9.64 -29.30
CA ALA A 134 2.60 -9.66 -30.65
C ALA A 134 3.61 -9.15 -31.70
N ALA A 135 4.28 -8.04 -31.41
CA ALA A 135 5.30 -7.47 -32.29
C ALA A 135 6.45 -8.46 -32.55
N ARG A 136 6.93 -9.16 -31.51
CA ARG A 136 7.99 -10.19 -31.65
C ARG A 136 7.54 -11.39 -32.50
N LYS A 137 6.24 -11.71 -32.50
CA LYS A 137 5.65 -12.82 -33.27
C LYS A 137 5.16 -12.41 -34.64
N GLY A 138 5.29 -11.13 -35.03
CA GLY A 138 4.78 -10.59 -36.30
C GLY A 138 3.27 -10.71 -36.44
N LYS A 139 2.51 -10.70 -35.31
CA LYS A 139 1.06 -10.80 -35.30
C LYS A 139 0.44 -9.41 -35.27
N GLU A 140 -0.52 -9.17 -36.18
CA GLU A 140 -1.39 -8.00 -36.08
C GLU A 140 -2.32 -8.13 -34.87
N ILE A 141 -2.58 -6.99 -34.23
CA ILE A 141 -3.49 -6.90 -33.09
C ILE A 141 -4.81 -6.34 -33.60
N ASP A 142 -5.89 -7.08 -33.37
CA ASP A 142 -7.24 -6.55 -33.47
C ASP A 142 -7.53 -5.65 -32.26
N GLU A 143 -7.53 -4.34 -32.45
CA GLU A 143 -7.60 -3.35 -31.37
C GLU A 143 -8.90 -3.45 -30.56
N ASP A 144 -10.04 -3.84 -31.16
CA ASP A 144 -11.31 -3.95 -30.45
C ASP A 144 -11.31 -5.14 -29.49
N SER A 145 -10.88 -6.29 -29.97
CA SER A 145 -10.73 -7.49 -29.14
C SER A 145 -9.68 -7.29 -28.05
N PHE A 146 -8.56 -6.64 -28.39
CA PHE A 146 -7.48 -6.35 -27.47
C PHE A 146 -7.90 -5.38 -26.36
N SER A 147 -8.61 -4.30 -26.70
CA SER A 147 -9.16 -3.34 -25.73
C SER A 147 -10.12 -4.03 -24.74
N THR A 148 -10.98 -4.91 -25.25
CA THR A 148 -11.89 -5.71 -24.42
C THR A 148 -11.11 -6.62 -23.46
N GLN A 149 -10.06 -7.26 -23.91
CA GLN A 149 -9.19 -8.10 -23.07
C GLN A 149 -8.51 -7.29 -21.96
N ILE A 150 -7.95 -6.13 -22.28
CA ILE A 150 -7.29 -5.25 -21.31
C ILE A 150 -8.28 -4.75 -20.25
N LYS A 151 -9.49 -4.38 -20.66
CA LYS A 151 -10.57 -3.98 -19.76
C LYS A 151 -10.98 -5.12 -18.82
N GLY A 152 -11.09 -6.34 -19.33
CA GLY A 152 -11.37 -7.53 -18.51
C GLY A 152 -10.29 -7.80 -17.46
N ILE A 153 -9.01 -7.56 -17.79
CA ILE A 153 -7.90 -7.65 -16.83
C ILE A 153 -8.07 -6.61 -15.72
N GLN A 154 -8.35 -5.37 -16.08
CA GLN A 154 -8.59 -4.31 -15.09
C GLN A 154 -9.73 -4.66 -14.15
N GLU A 155 -10.88 -5.04 -14.66
CA GLU A 155 -12.06 -5.41 -13.89
C GLU A 155 -11.80 -6.60 -12.97
N HIS A 156 -11.03 -7.57 -13.44
CA HIS A 156 -10.61 -8.70 -12.61
C HIS A 156 -9.78 -8.27 -11.40
N PHE A 157 -8.76 -7.43 -11.60
CA PHE A 157 -7.92 -6.93 -10.49
C PHE A 157 -8.72 -6.05 -9.53
N ASP A 158 -9.57 -5.17 -10.05
CA ASP A 158 -10.40 -4.28 -9.22
C ASP A 158 -11.38 -5.09 -8.35
N SER A 159 -12.01 -6.13 -8.92
CA SER A 159 -12.89 -7.01 -8.17
C SER A 159 -12.20 -7.81 -7.06
N GLN A 160 -10.90 -8.13 -7.21
CA GLN A 160 -10.14 -8.87 -6.21
C GLN A 160 -9.59 -7.97 -5.09
N SER A 161 -9.48 -6.66 -5.31
CA SER A 161 -8.91 -5.69 -4.37
C SER A 161 -9.94 -5.05 -3.43
N ASP A 162 -11.22 -5.27 -3.66
CA ASP A 162 -12.32 -4.73 -2.86
C ASP A 162 -12.25 -5.15 -1.39
N ALA A 163 -12.56 -4.22 -0.48
CA ALA A 163 -12.46 -4.43 0.95
C ALA A 163 -13.31 -5.60 1.46
N PHE A 164 -14.52 -5.79 0.93
CA PHE A 164 -15.38 -6.90 1.36
C PHE A 164 -14.82 -8.26 0.91
N ILE A 165 -14.21 -8.31 -0.28
CA ILE A 165 -13.57 -9.52 -0.78
C ILE A 165 -12.31 -9.84 0.04
N THR A 166 -11.45 -8.85 0.30
CA THR A 166 -10.19 -9.05 1.03
C THR A 166 -10.43 -9.37 2.51
N SER A 167 -11.39 -8.71 3.15
CA SER A 167 -11.81 -9.03 4.52
C SER A 167 -12.46 -10.42 4.60
N GLY A 168 -13.30 -10.78 3.63
CA GLY A 168 -13.86 -12.13 3.52
C GLY A 168 -12.81 -13.23 3.32
N ARG A 169 -11.61 -12.88 2.85
CA ARG A 169 -10.43 -13.77 2.76
C ARG A 169 -9.54 -13.73 3.99
N LEU A 170 -9.95 -13.04 5.05
CA LEU A 170 -9.20 -12.88 6.29
C LEU A 170 -7.83 -12.20 6.11
N ILE A 171 -7.74 -11.24 5.17
CA ILE A 171 -6.52 -10.42 4.95
C ILE A 171 -6.49 -9.20 5.89
N ASP A 172 -7.45 -9.10 6.79
CA ASP A 172 -7.49 -8.15 7.91
C ASP A 172 -8.13 -8.81 9.13
N HIS A 173 -8.16 -8.08 10.25
CA HIS A 173 -8.81 -8.52 11.49
C HIS A 173 -10.27 -8.08 11.59
N GLY A 174 -10.72 -7.27 10.63
CA GLY A 174 -12.10 -6.84 10.52
C GLY A 174 -12.27 -5.49 9.85
N MET A 175 -13.49 -5.27 9.38
CA MET A 175 -13.90 -4.02 8.77
C MET A 175 -14.59 -3.12 9.79
N ILE A 176 -14.30 -1.83 9.75
CA ILE A 176 -14.89 -0.83 10.65
C ILE A 176 -15.52 0.32 9.87
N ASP A 177 -16.58 0.88 10.39
CA ASP A 177 -17.13 2.15 9.88
C ASP A 177 -16.11 3.27 10.14
N PRO A 178 -15.77 4.11 9.13
CA PRO A 178 -14.88 5.24 9.30
C PRO A 178 -15.24 6.16 10.49
N ARG A 179 -16.53 6.29 10.80
CA ARG A 179 -17.06 7.09 11.92
C ARG A 179 -16.73 6.50 13.30
N ASP A 180 -16.56 5.19 13.37
CA ASP A 180 -16.23 4.48 14.60
C ASP A 180 -14.71 4.37 14.84
N THR A 181 -13.89 4.81 13.89
CA THR A 181 -12.43 4.67 13.95
C THR A 181 -11.84 5.16 15.27
N ARG A 182 -12.27 6.34 15.74
CA ARG A 182 -11.77 6.89 17.01
C ARG A 182 -12.18 6.02 18.22
N LYS A 183 -13.40 5.50 18.22
CA LYS A 183 -13.91 4.65 19.29
C LYS A 183 -13.18 3.31 19.34
N VAL A 184 -12.84 2.76 18.17
CA VAL A 184 -12.15 1.48 18.06
C VAL A 184 -10.66 1.61 18.43
N LEU A 185 -10.05 2.74 18.12
CA LEU A 185 -8.62 2.98 18.38
C LEU A 185 -8.35 3.55 19.80
N GLY A 186 -9.36 3.91 20.57
CA GLY A 186 -9.24 4.48 21.92
C GLY A 186 -9.33 5.99 21.90
#